data_6e14bf414ab33353247bbbff6e45b96b
#
_entry.id   6e14bf414ab33353247bbbff6e45b96b
#
_cell.length_a   1.000
_cell.length_b   1.000
_cell.length_c   1.000
_cell.angle_alpha   90.00
_cell.angle_beta   90.00
_cell.angle_gamma   90.00
#
_symmetry.space_group_name_H-M   'P 1'
#
loop_
_entity.id
_entity.type
_entity.pdbx_description
1 polymer ?
#
loop_
_entity_poly.entity_id
_entity_poly.type
_entity_poly.pdbx_seq_one_letter_code
_entity_poly.pdbx_strand_id
1 'polypeptide(L)'
;MPAGLLGIEELDRAEIEAILVRAKHFQPIQSQTLKKLDTLRGKMIVNLFYEASTRTRTSFEIAAKRLGGDAVSITAAGSSVSKGESLVDTLNTLAAMRPDAIVMRHAASGAPHFLARHLPTPIINAGDGAHEHPTQALLDARTILDRRPSLEGLKVAIIGDIAHSRVARSNVHLLAKFGSRIVLCGPASLLPAELAQLAPGVTLTTDIREAIRDADVIMMLRVQLERQHEASFPASEYFRFYGLQLEHLDLARPDAIVMHPGPINRGRELSSEVADFQRSVILNQVENGIAVRMAVLERVIG
;
A
#
# COMPACT_ATOMS: atom_id res chain seq x y z
N MET A 1 -9.45 21.68 -7.51
CA MET A 1 -8.31 20.85 -7.96
C MET A 1 -8.87 19.56 -8.52
N PRO A 2 -8.31 18.96 -9.56
CA PRO A 2 -8.80 17.69 -10.08
C PRO A 2 -8.77 16.65 -8.95
N ALA A 3 -9.84 15.86 -8.85
CA ALA A 3 -10.05 14.88 -7.76
C ALA A 3 -9.10 13.67 -7.92
N GLY A 4 -7.84 13.81 -7.53
CA GLY A 4 -6.85 12.74 -7.48
C GLY A 4 -6.91 11.92 -6.19
N LEU A 5 -5.97 10.99 -6.03
CA LEU A 5 -5.69 10.29 -4.78
C LEU A 5 -4.19 10.40 -4.49
N LEU A 6 -3.78 11.35 -3.66
CA LEU A 6 -2.37 11.64 -3.41
C LEU A 6 -1.85 10.98 -2.13
N GLY A 7 -2.65 10.96 -1.07
CA GLY A 7 -2.33 10.37 0.22
C GLY A 7 -3.58 9.88 0.96
N ILE A 8 -3.39 9.15 2.03
CA ILE A 8 -4.43 8.78 3.01
C ILE A 8 -4.63 9.90 4.02
N GLU A 9 -3.57 10.63 4.32
CA GLU A 9 -3.61 11.72 5.29
C GLU A 9 -4.67 12.76 4.92
N GLU A 10 -4.83 13.05 3.62
CA GLU A 10 -5.73 14.06 3.07
C GLU A 10 -7.19 13.61 2.99
N LEU A 11 -7.47 12.29 3.03
CA LEU A 11 -8.83 11.76 2.98
C LEU A 11 -9.50 11.82 4.36
N ASP A 12 -10.77 12.16 4.40
CA ASP A 12 -11.56 11.94 5.59
C ASP A 12 -12.03 10.48 5.74
N ARG A 13 -12.59 10.15 6.91
CA ARG A 13 -13.09 8.80 7.19
C ARG A 13 -14.20 8.39 6.23
N ALA A 14 -15.12 9.29 5.90
CA ALA A 14 -16.27 8.98 5.03
C ALA A 14 -15.80 8.68 3.59
N GLU A 15 -14.81 9.40 3.08
CA GLU A 15 -14.21 9.14 1.77
C GLU A 15 -13.53 7.76 1.73
N ILE A 16 -12.80 7.40 2.78
CA ILE A 16 -12.17 6.08 2.90
C ILE A 16 -13.26 4.99 2.93
N GLU A 17 -14.30 5.15 3.77
CA GLU A 17 -15.42 4.21 3.85
C GLU A 17 -16.11 4.02 2.49
N ALA A 18 -16.37 5.10 1.77
CA ALA A 18 -16.97 5.04 0.43
C ALA A 18 -16.13 4.21 -0.54
N ILE A 19 -14.80 4.42 -0.56
CA ILE A 19 -13.89 3.62 -1.40
C ILE A 19 -13.91 2.14 -0.98
N LEU A 20 -13.89 1.84 0.33
CA LEU A 20 -13.88 0.46 0.84
C LEU A 20 -15.20 -0.27 0.55
N VAL A 21 -16.34 0.41 0.66
CA VAL A 21 -17.66 -0.13 0.30
C VAL A 21 -17.72 -0.39 -1.21
N ARG A 22 -17.23 0.55 -2.03
CA ARG A 22 -17.20 0.37 -3.47
C ARG A 22 -16.28 -0.76 -3.90
N ALA A 23 -15.11 -0.89 -3.26
CA ALA A 23 -14.20 -2.01 -3.50
C ALA A 23 -14.86 -3.37 -3.17
N LYS A 24 -15.61 -3.46 -2.07
CA LYS A 24 -16.38 -4.67 -1.73
C LYS A 24 -17.35 -5.06 -2.84
N HIS A 25 -18.01 -4.08 -3.47
CA HIS A 25 -18.89 -4.32 -4.60
C HIS A 25 -18.18 -4.91 -5.82
N PHE A 26 -16.89 -4.58 -6.02
CA PHE A 26 -16.09 -5.11 -7.13
C PHE A 26 -15.45 -6.48 -6.86
N GLN A 27 -15.37 -6.95 -5.61
CA GLN A 27 -14.77 -8.26 -5.28
C GLN A 27 -15.41 -9.43 -6.05
N PRO A 28 -16.76 -9.59 -6.13
CA PRO A 28 -17.38 -10.72 -6.82
C PRO A 28 -17.06 -10.78 -8.33
N ILE A 29 -16.76 -9.65 -8.96
CA ILE A 29 -16.45 -9.58 -10.39
C ILE A 29 -15.20 -10.41 -10.73
N GLN A 30 -14.30 -10.57 -9.77
CA GLN A 30 -13.05 -11.31 -9.96
C GLN A 30 -13.25 -12.82 -10.23
N SER A 31 -14.36 -13.38 -9.76
CA SER A 31 -14.73 -14.80 -9.92
C SER A 31 -15.76 -15.04 -11.04
N GLN A 32 -16.32 -13.97 -11.66
CA GLN A 32 -17.28 -14.09 -12.76
C GLN A 32 -16.61 -14.58 -14.05
N THR A 33 -17.40 -15.21 -14.93
CA THR A 33 -16.93 -15.59 -16.28
C THR A 33 -16.57 -14.34 -17.11
N LEU A 34 -17.45 -13.33 -17.11
CA LEU A 34 -17.19 -12.02 -17.73
C LEU A 34 -16.70 -11.04 -16.67
N LYS A 35 -15.39 -10.77 -16.70
CA LYS A 35 -14.71 -9.88 -15.73
C LYS A 35 -14.54 -8.45 -16.27
N LYS A 36 -15.50 -7.94 -17.03
CA LYS A 36 -15.40 -6.64 -17.67
C LYS A 36 -16.71 -5.84 -17.47
N LEU A 37 -16.54 -4.56 -17.12
CA LEU A 37 -17.58 -3.56 -16.99
C LEU A 37 -17.36 -2.47 -18.04
N ASP A 38 -18.35 -1.61 -18.26
CA ASP A 38 -18.25 -0.47 -19.17
C ASP A 38 -18.11 0.88 -18.47
N THR A 39 -17.84 0.87 -17.16
CA THR A 39 -17.77 2.07 -16.30
C THR A 39 -16.78 3.12 -16.82
N LEU A 40 -15.62 2.67 -17.33
CA LEU A 40 -14.56 3.54 -17.86
C LEU A 40 -14.36 3.37 -19.37
N ARG A 41 -15.41 3.00 -20.10
CA ARG A 41 -15.33 2.83 -21.56
C ARG A 41 -14.90 4.13 -22.24
N GLY A 42 -13.86 4.07 -23.07
CA GLY A 42 -13.28 5.22 -23.77
C GLY A 42 -12.36 6.09 -22.90
N LYS A 43 -12.11 5.71 -21.64
CA LYS A 43 -11.16 6.39 -20.75
C LYS A 43 -9.76 5.81 -20.91
N MET A 44 -8.73 6.69 -20.87
CA MET A 44 -7.33 6.35 -20.98
C MET A 44 -6.61 6.62 -19.66
N ILE A 45 -5.96 5.60 -19.13
CA ILE A 45 -5.14 5.67 -17.92
C ILE A 45 -3.66 5.49 -18.30
N VAL A 46 -2.79 6.39 -17.85
CA VAL A 46 -1.34 6.25 -17.99
C VAL A 46 -0.73 5.81 -16.66
N ASN A 47 -0.11 4.62 -16.65
CA ASN A 47 0.69 4.14 -15.52
C ASN A 47 2.15 4.57 -15.71
N LEU A 48 2.61 5.53 -14.92
CA LEU A 48 3.95 6.11 -15.00
C LEU A 48 4.78 5.65 -13.78
N PHE A 49 5.69 4.69 -14.00
CA PHE A 49 6.45 4.04 -12.94
C PHE A 49 7.94 4.33 -13.05
N TYR A 50 8.43 5.27 -12.25
CA TYR A 50 9.85 5.58 -12.11
C TYR A 50 10.57 4.65 -11.12
N GLU A 51 9.85 3.99 -10.24
CA GLU A 51 10.35 2.92 -9.37
C GLU A 51 9.70 1.58 -9.77
N ALA A 52 10.50 0.53 -9.88
CA ALA A 52 10.03 -0.80 -10.30
C ALA A 52 8.94 -1.33 -9.35
N SER A 53 7.83 -1.77 -9.93
CA SER A 53 6.77 -2.46 -9.20
C SER A 53 5.87 -3.25 -10.14
N THR A 54 6.15 -4.55 -10.26
CA THR A 54 5.34 -5.43 -11.10
C THR A 54 3.91 -5.55 -10.57
N ARG A 55 3.72 -5.83 -9.28
CA ARG A 55 2.39 -6.03 -8.69
C ARG A 55 1.50 -4.80 -8.81
N THR A 56 1.97 -3.63 -8.36
CA THR A 56 1.16 -2.42 -8.35
C THR A 56 0.78 -2.01 -9.77
N ARG A 57 1.75 -2.01 -10.71
CA ARG A 57 1.50 -1.69 -12.11
C ARG A 57 0.48 -2.63 -12.72
N THR A 58 0.73 -3.95 -12.67
CA THR A 58 -0.17 -4.96 -13.26
C THR A 58 -1.56 -4.89 -12.66
N SER A 59 -1.70 -4.63 -11.36
CA SER A 59 -3.03 -4.53 -10.74
C SER A 59 -3.81 -3.28 -11.16
N PHE A 60 -3.16 -2.14 -11.43
CA PHE A 60 -3.81 -0.97 -12.04
C PHE A 60 -4.19 -1.24 -13.51
N GLU A 61 -3.33 -1.92 -14.29
CA GLU A 61 -3.67 -2.34 -15.65
C GLU A 61 -4.90 -3.25 -15.68
N ILE A 62 -4.94 -4.24 -14.78
CA ILE A 62 -6.09 -5.15 -14.65
C ILE A 62 -7.34 -4.37 -14.22
N ALA A 63 -7.23 -3.47 -13.23
CA ALA A 63 -8.35 -2.69 -12.74
C ALA A 63 -8.96 -1.81 -13.84
N ALA A 64 -8.12 -1.08 -14.59
CA ALA A 64 -8.55 -0.27 -15.73
C ALA A 64 -9.29 -1.11 -16.78
N LYS A 65 -8.69 -2.23 -17.21
CA LYS A 65 -9.29 -3.14 -18.21
C LYS A 65 -10.60 -3.77 -17.73
N ARG A 66 -10.72 -4.09 -16.44
CA ARG A 66 -11.98 -4.62 -15.88
C ARG A 66 -13.09 -3.58 -15.85
N LEU A 67 -12.76 -2.30 -15.69
CA LEU A 67 -13.71 -1.20 -15.79
C LEU A 67 -14.01 -0.79 -17.25
N GLY A 68 -13.40 -1.43 -18.24
CA GLY A 68 -13.64 -1.13 -19.66
C GLY A 68 -12.76 -0.01 -20.21
N GLY A 69 -11.85 0.54 -19.40
CA GLY A 69 -10.88 1.56 -19.81
C GLY A 69 -9.61 0.96 -20.44
N ASP A 70 -8.85 1.81 -21.11
CA ASP A 70 -7.55 1.48 -21.66
C ASP A 70 -6.43 1.94 -20.73
N ALA A 71 -5.35 1.15 -20.64
CA ALA A 71 -4.19 1.46 -19.82
C ALA A 71 -2.90 1.31 -20.61
N VAL A 72 -2.06 2.34 -20.54
CA VAL A 72 -0.69 2.34 -21.09
C VAL A 72 0.29 2.45 -19.95
N SER A 73 1.32 1.60 -19.95
CA SER A 73 2.36 1.61 -18.92
C SER A 73 3.69 2.08 -19.47
N ILE A 74 4.28 3.06 -18.77
CA ILE A 74 5.58 3.64 -19.04
C ILE A 74 6.48 3.39 -17.83
N THR A 75 7.68 2.87 -18.05
CA THR A 75 8.68 2.64 -17.01
C THR A 75 9.91 3.51 -17.26
N ALA A 76 10.64 3.87 -16.19
CA ALA A 76 11.84 4.70 -16.29
C ALA A 76 12.88 4.16 -17.29
N ALA A 77 13.09 2.84 -17.31
CA ALA A 77 14.06 2.18 -18.20
C ALA A 77 13.74 2.31 -19.71
N GLY A 78 12.48 2.63 -20.06
CA GLY A 78 12.03 2.81 -21.44
C GLY A 78 11.61 4.24 -21.79
N SER A 79 11.84 5.20 -20.90
CA SER A 79 11.36 6.57 -21.08
C SER A 79 12.49 7.55 -21.45
N SER A 80 12.11 8.71 -22.00
CA SER A 80 13.00 9.83 -22.34
C SER A 80 13.73 10.44 -21.11
N VAL A 81 13.30 10.09 -19.90
CA VAL A 81 14.00 10.44 -18.63
C VAL A 81 15.44 9.93 -18.64
N SER A 82 15.70 8.75 -19.24
CA SER A 82 17.07 8.25 -19.43
C SER A 82 17.93 9.14 -20.32
N LYS A 83 17.31 10.09 -21.05
CA LYS A 83 17.98 11.06 -21.95
C LYS A 83 18.13 12.44 -21.28
N GLY A 84 17.82 12.60 -19.98
CA GLY A 84 17.96 13.86 -19.26
C GLY A 84 16.73 14.78 -19.30
N GLU A 85 15.58 14.30 -19.81
CA GLU A 85 14.32 15.06 -19.77
C GLU A 85 13.87 15.27 -18.31
N SER A 86 13.42 16.49 -17.98
CA SER A 86 12.89 16.74 -16.63
C SER A 86 11.57 16.02 -16.39
N LEU A 87 11.27 15.75 -15.11
CA LEU A 87 9.99 15.15 -14.74
C LEU A 87 8.80 16.00 -15.22
N VAL A 88 8.91 17.33 -15.14
CA VAL A 88 7.86 18.26 -15.56
C VAL A 88 7.64 18.19 -17.07
N ASP A 89 8.71 18.12 -17.87
CA ASP A 89 8.60 18.05 -19.34
C ASP A 89 7.98 16.72 -19.79
N THR A 90 8.41 15.61 -19.18
CA THR A 90 7.79 14.30 -19.45
C THR A 90 6.29 14.34 -19.17
N LEU A 91 5.89 14.98 -18.08
CA LEU A 91 4.47 15.02 -17.71
C LEU A 91 3.66 16.00 -18.53
N ASN A 92 4.23 17.15 -18.92
CA ASN A 92 3.58 18.03 -19.87
C ASN A 92 3.34 17.34 -21.22
N THR A 93 4.32 16.54 -21.67
CA THR A 93 4.19 15.73 -22.89
C THR A 93 3.05 14.70 -22.74
N LEU A 94 2.98 13.99 -21.60
CA LEU A 94 1.90 13.04 -21.34
C LEU A 94 0.53 13.72 -21.17
N ALA A 95 0.48 14.86 -20.51
CA ALA A 95 -0.75 15.65 -20.35
C ALA A 95 -1.29 16.15 -21.70
N ALA A 96 -0.39 16.50 -22.64
CA ALA A 96 -0.77 16.88 -24.01
C ALA A 96 -1.45 15.75 -24.79
N MET A 97 -1.24 14.48 -24.40
CA MET A 97 -1.95 13.30 -24.94
C MET A 97 -3.35 13.12 -24.31
N ARG A 98 -3.74 13.97 -23.35
CA ARG A 98 -5.04 14.02 -22.69
C ARG A 98 -5.49 12.71 -22.06
N PRO A 99 -4.67 12.06 -21.21
CA PRO A 99 -5.17 10.92 -20.42
C PRO A 99 -6.19 11.40 -19.39
N ASP A 100 -7.12 10.52 -19.03
CA ASP A 100 -8.14 10.81 -18.00
C ASP A 100 -7.56 10.74 -16.59
N ALA A 101 -6.52 9.92 -16.36
CA ALA A 101 -5.74 9.91 -15.12
C ALA A 101 -4.30 9.43 -15.36
N ILE A 102 -3.40 9.86 -14.45
CA ILE A 102 -2.02 9.37 -14.39
C ILE A 102 -1.81 8.67 -13.04
N VAL A 103 -1.51 7.38 -13.09
CA VAL A 103 -1.10 6.58 -11.92
C VAL A 103 0.41 6.67 -11.81
N MET A 104 0.90 7.30 -10.76
CA MET A 104 2.31 7.61 -10.62
C MET A 104 2.98 6.87 -9.47
N ARG A 105 4.15 6.28 -9.72
CA ARG A 105 5.06 5.76 -8.70
C ARG A 105 6.44 6.37 -8.86
N HIS A 106 6.98 6.94 -7.77
CA HIS A 106 8.24 7.67 -7.80
C HIS A 106 9.12 7.38 -6.56
N ALA A 107 10.45 7.46 -6.72
CA ALA A 107 11.38 7.28 -5.60
C ALA A 107 11.43 8.50 -4.64
N ALA A 108 11.13 9.70 -5.15
CA ALA A 108 11.09 10.91 -4.31
C ALA A 108 9.72 11.08 -3.65
N SER A 109 9.73 11.27 -2.33
CA SER A 109 8.55 11.63 -1.54
C SER A 109 7.97 12.96 -2.00
N GLY A 110 6.63 13.07 -2.10
CA GLY A 110 5.94 14.29 -2.53
C GLY A 110 5.87 14.50 -4.04
N ALA A 111 6.51 13.66 -4.87
CA ALA A 111 6.48 13.83 -6.32
C ALA A 111 5.05 13.85 -6.90
N PRO A 112 4.09 12.97 -6.52
CA PRO A 112 2.71 13.05 -6.97
C PRO A 112 2.01 14.36 -6.58
N HIS A 113 2.27 14.87 -5.38
CA HIS A 113 1.72 16.15 -4.90
C HIS A 113 2.25 17.34 -5.70
N PHE A 114 3.57 17.34 -5.94
CA PHE A 114 4.18 18.37 -6.77
C PHE A 114 3.52 18.43 -8.14
N LEU A 115 3.32 17.29 -8.77
CA LEU A 115 2.77 17.21 -10.12
C LEU A 115 1.28 17.56 -10.19
N ALA A 116 0.50 17.16 -9.20
CA ALA A 116 -0.91 17.50 -9.12
C ALA A 116 -1.18 19.01 -9.07
N ARG A 117 -0.18 19.80 -8.66
CA ARG A 117 -0.24 21.28 -8.69
C ARG A 117 0.03 21.87 -10.06
N HIS A 118 0.69 21.11 -10.95
CA HIS A 118 1.16 21.61 -12.25
C HIS A 118 0.35 21.06 -13.42
N LEU A 119 -0.43 20.00 -13.21
CA LEU A 119 -1.19 19.33 -14.26
C LEU A 119 -2.70 19.39 -14.00
N PRO A 120 -3.50 19.58 -15.05
CA PRO A 120 -4.95 19.48 -14.94
C PRO A 120 -5.45 18.03 -14.83
N THR A 121 -4.63 17.06 -15.25
CA THR A 121 -4.96 15.62 -15.21
C THR A 121 -4.88 15.09 -13.79
N PRO A 122 -5.91 14.36 -13.30
CA PRO A 122 -5.89 13.74 -11.99
C PRO A 122 -4.69 12.79 -11.78
N ILE A 123 -4.05 12.87 -10.62
CA ILE A 123 -2.92 12.03 -10.24
C ILE A 123 -3.36 11.02 -9.17
N ILE A 124 -3.00 9.74 -9.38
CA ILE A 124 -3.17 8.67 -8.39
C ILE A 124 -1.77 8.23 -7.94
N ASN A 125 -1.47 8.40 -6.65
CA ASN A 125 -0.22 7.98 -6.05
C ASN A 125 -0.17 6.45 -5.90
N ALA A 126 0.72 5.79 -6.64
CA ALA A 126 1.01 4.35 -6.56
C ALA A 126 2.23 4.03 -5.68
N GLY A 127 2.65 4.98 -4.86
CA GLY A 127 3.75 4.91 -3.90
C GLY A 127 4.88 5.87 -4.22
N ASP A 128 5.21 6.75 -3.27
CA ASP A 128 6.25 7.77 -3.41
C ASP A 128 7.24 7.73 -2.23
N GLY A 129 8.50 7.47 -2.53
CA GLY A 129 9.60 7.44 -1.55
C GLY A 129 9.27 6.64 -0.29
N ALA A 130 9.48 7.25 0.87
CA ALA A 130 9.07 6.77 2.20
C ALA A 130 7.78 7.45 2.69
N HIS A 131 7.08 8.22 1.84
CA HIS A 131 5.94 9.05 2.20
C HIS A 131 4.64 8.24 2.27
N GLU A 132 3.98 7.97 1.14
CA GLU A 132 2.70 7.27 1.15
C GLU A 132 2.53 6.23 0.02
N HIS A 133 1.65 5.26 0.27
CA HIS A 133 1.11 4.32 -0.72
C HIS A 133 -0.40 4.11 -0.47
N PRO A 134 -1.25 5.10 -0.83
CA PRO A 134 -2.64 5.13 -0.40
C PRO A 134 -3.43 3.89 -0.80
N THR A 135 -3.28 3.39 -2.03
CA THR A 135 -4.00 2.18 -2.45
C THR A 135 -3.54 0.91 -1.75
N GLN A 136 -2.35 0.89 -1.14
CA GLN A 136 -1.91 -0.22 -0.29
C GLN A 136 -2.66 -0.19 1.05
N ALA A 137 -2.72 0.95 1.73
CA ALA A 137 -3.46 1.05 2.98
C ALA A 137 -4.96 0.74 2.80
N LEU A 138 -5.55 1.20 1.69
CA LEU A 138 -6.94 0.89 1.36
C LEU A 138 -7.18 -0.62 1.14
N LEU A 139 -6.29 -1.32 0.41
CA LEU A 139 -6.43 -2.76 0.22
C LEU A 139 -6.16 -3.55 1.51
N ASP A 140 -5.25 -3.06 2.35
CA ASP A 140 -4.97 -3.65 3.66
C ASP A 140 -6.22 -3.52 4.55
N ALA A 141 -6.81 -2.33 4.64
CA ALA A 141 -8.05 -2.09 5.37
C ALA A 141 -9.21 -2.95 4.81
N ARG A 142 -9.36 -3.08 3.48
CA ARG A 142 -10.37 -3.96 2.88
C ARG A 142 -10.16 -5.42 3.28
N THR A 143 -8.92 -5.89 3.31
CA THR A 143 -8.57 -7.25 3.70
C THR A 143 -8.87 -7.52 5.17
N ILE A 144 -8.61 -6.54 6.05
CA ILE A 144 -9.00 -6.63 7.46
C ILE A 144 -10.52 -6.73 7.58
N LEU A 145 -11.27 -5.88 6.88
CA LEU A 145 -12.74 -5.88 6.89
C LEU A 145 -13.39 -7.13 6.27
N ASP A 146 -12.65 -7.95 5.54
CA ASP A 146 -13.13 -9.27 5.10
C ASP A 146 -13.11 -10.31 6.24
N ARG A 147 -12.37 -10.05 7.32
CA ARG A 147 -12.19 -10.91 8.48
C ARG A 147 -12.73 -10.32 9.77
N ARG A 148 -12.97 -9.02 9.80
CA ARG A 148 -13.42 -8.24 10.96
C ARG A 148 -14.61 -7.38 10.59
N PRO A 149 -15.58 -7.18 11.49
CA PRO A 149 -16.74 -6.35 11.21
C PRO A 149 -16.43 -4.86 11.14
N SER A 150 -15.34 -4.42 11.78
CA SER A 150 -14.90 -3.03 11.90
C SER A 150 -13.39 -2.93 12.03
N LEU A 151 -12.83 -1.76 11.73
CA LEU A 151 -11.44 -1.40 12.05
C LEU A 151 -11.34 -0.77 13.46
N GLU A 152 -12.45 -0.38 14.05
CA GLU A 152 -12.49 0.34 15.32
C GLU A 152 -12.03 -0.55 16.50
N GLY A 153 -11.14 -0.02 17.33
CA GLY A 153 -10.63 -0.67 18.53
C GLY A 153 -9.66 -1.84 18.28
N LEU A 154 -9.40 -2.22 17.03
CA LEU A 154 -8.45 -3.30 16.72
C LEU A 154 -7.04 -2.93 17.20
N LYS A 155 -6.31 -3.91 17.73
CA LYS A 155 -4.86 -3.80 17.93
C LYS A 155 -4.14 -4.29 16.68
N VAL A 156 -3.43 -3.37 16.01
CA VAL A 156 -2.67 -3.65 14.79
C VAL A 156 -1.18 -3.49 15.08
N ALA A 157 -0.43 -4.59 15.00
CA ALA A 157 1.03 -4.59 15.10
C ALA A 157 1.64 -4.47 13.69
N ILE A 158 2.40 -3.41 13.43
CA ILE A 158 3.15 -3.21 12.18
C ILE A 158 4.63 -3.37 12.49
N ILE A 159 5.26 -4.38 11.89
CA ILE A 159 6.58 -4.86 12.30
C ILE A 159 7.56 -4.83 11.14
N GLY A 160 8.71 -4.19 11.30
CA GLY A 160 9.78 -4.21 10.31
C GLY A 160 10.57 -2.91 10.19
N ASP A 161 10.96 -2.56 8.97
CA ASP A 161 11.61 -1.29 8.63
C ASP A 161 10.56 -0.17 8.57
N ILE A 162 10.24 0.40 9.73
CA ILE A 162 9.19 1.43 9.85
C ILE A 162 9.66 2.76 9.26
N ALA A 163 10.92 3.13 9.53
CA ALA A 163 11.47 4.44 9.13
C ALA A 163 11.35 4.70 7.62
N HIS A 164 11.59 3.67 6.80
CA HIS A 164 11.59 3.78 5.35
C HIS A 164 10.30 3.26 4.68
N SER A 165 9.28 2.90 5.49
CA SER A 165 8.08 2.27 4.98
C SER A 165 6.94 3.25 4.72
N ARG A 166 6.72 3.60 3.45
CA ARG A 166 5.49 4.29 3.02
C ARG A 166 4.21 3.50 3.32
N VAL A 167 4.31 2.17 3.40
CA VAL A 167 3.16 1.31 3.73
C VAL A 167 2.79 1.48 5.20
N ALA A 168 3.76 1.52 6.10
CA ALA A 168 3.52 1.79 7.51
C ALA A 168 2.82 3.16 7.69
N ARG A 169 3.34 4.22 7.07
CA ARG A 169 2.77 5.57 7.19
C ARG A 169 1.32 5.63 6.73
N SER A 170 1.03 5.16 5.51
CA SER A 170 -0.33 5.15 4.99
C SER A 170 -1.29 4.32 5.84
N ASN A 171 -0.85 3.16 6.39
CA ASN A 171 -1.68 2.36 7.29
C ASN A 171 -1.90 3.06 8.62
N VAL A 172 -0.88 3.74 9.18
CA VAL A 172 -1.03 4.55 10.40
C VAL A 172 -2.08 5.62 10.20
N HIS A 173 -1.99 6.42 9.13
CA HIS A 173 -2.98 7.47 8.83
C HIS A 173 -4.39 6.89 8.68
N LEU A 174 -4.55 5.77 7.96
CA LEU A 174 -5.86 5.15 7.77
C LEU A 174 -6.42 4.60 9.07
N LEU A 175 -5.69 3.73 9.75
CA LEU A 175 -6.16 3.00 10.93
C LEU A 175 -6.49 3.94 12.10
N ALA A 176 -5.70 5.02 12.28
CA ALA A 176 -5.96 6.02 13.29
C ALA A 176 -7.30 6.75 13.10
N LYS A 177 -7.69 7.04 11.82
CA LYS A 177 -9.00 7.64 11.51
C LYS A 177 -10.18 6.74 11.92
N PHE A 178 -9.94 5.45 12.09
CA PHE A 178 -10.93 4.47 12.55
C PHE A 178 -10.79 4.13 14.06
N GLY A 179 -9.87 4.76 14.77
CA GLY A 179 -9.69 4.51 16.22
C GLY A 179 -9.04 3.17 16.54
N SER A 180 -8.26 2.60 15.63
CA SER A 180 -7.42 1.42 15.90
C SER A 180 -6.25 1.77 16.82
N ARG A 181 -5.81 0.83 17.64
CA ARG A 181 -4.58 0.92 18.45
C ARG A 181 -3.42 0.38 17.61
N ILE A 182 -2.43 1.22 17.33
CA ILE A 182 -1.33 0.89 16.43
C ILE A 182 -0.05 0.73 17.23
N VAL A 183 0.60 -0.41 17.06
CA VAL A 183 1.92 -0.70 17.64
C VAL A 183 2.92 -0.82 16.51
N LEU A 184 3.88 0.09 16.44
CA LEU A 184 5.01 0.02 15.51
C LEU A 184 6.18 -0.67 16.17
N CYS A 185 6.73 -1.68 15.52
CA CYS A 185 7.82 -2.49 16.09
C CYS A 185 8.95 -2.68 15.08
N GLY A 186 10.18 -2.56 15.55
CA GLY A 186 11.38 -2.81 14.76
C GLY A 186 12.66 -2.51 15.53
N PRO A 187 13.83 -2.75 14.91
CA PRO A 187 15.10 -2.32 15.47
C PRO A 187 15.09 -0.82 15.80
N ALA A 188 15.74 -0.42 16.89
CA ALA A 188 15.78 0.99 17.33
C ALA A 188 16.28 1.95 16.22
N SER A 189 17.24 1.49 15.40
CA SER A 189 17.73 2.26 14.24
C SER A 189 16.72 2.47 13.13
N LEU A 190 15.66 1.64 13.08
CA LEU A 190 14.57 1.69 12.09
C LEU A 190 13.23 2.16 12.70
N LEU A 191 13.26 2.63 13.95
CA LEU A 191 12.09 3.05 14.72
C LEU A 191 12.34 4.40 15.42
N PRO A 192 12.51 5.51 14.65
CA PRO A 192 12.66 6.84 15.22
C PRO A 192 11.49 7.21 16.13
N ALA A 193 11.76 7.88 17.27
CA ALA A 193 10.75 8.23 18.28
C ALA A 193 9.62 9.13 17.74
N GLU A 194 9.92 9.95 16.73
CA GLU A 194 8.99 10.84 16.05
C GLU A 194 7.82 10.11 15.38
N LEU A 195 8.00 8.82 15.06
CA LEU A 195 6.94 8.00 14.48
C LEU A 195 5.72 7.84 15.42
N ALA A 196 5.90 7.98 16.73
CA ALA A 196 4.78 8.01 17.67
C ALA A 196 3.85 9.22 17.45
N GLN A 197 4.33 10.27 16.79
CA GLN A 197 3.57 11.50 16.50
C GLN A 197 2.81 11.44 15.17
N LEU A 198 2.94 10.36 14.38
CA LEU A 198 2.24 10.22 13.09
C LEU A 198 0.72 10.28 13.24
N ALA A 199 0.19 9.73 14.33
CA ALA A 199 -1.23 9.79 14.65
C ALA A 199 -1.50 9.49 16.13
N PRO A 200 -2.66 9.90 16.68
CA PRO A 200 -3.08 9.49 18.01
C PRO A 200 -3.16 7.97 18.17
N GLY A 201 -2.76 7.45 19.33
CA GLY A 201 -2.84 6.01 19.63
C GLY A 201 -1.72 5.16 19.07
N VAL A 202 -0.71 5.75 18.44
CA VAL A 202 0.50 5.05 18.00
C VAL A 202 1.44 4.85 19.18
N THR A 203 1.90 3.61 19.35
CA THR A 203 2.94 3.25 20.33
C THR A 203 4.11 2.59 19.65
N LEU A 204 5.31 2.69 20.23
CA LEU A 204 6.55 2.13 19.71
C LEU A 204 7.11 1.09 20.67
N THR A 205 7.61 -0.01 20.13
CA THR A 205 8.37 -1.01 20.91
C THR A 205 9.44 -1.66 20.05
N THR A 206 10.53 -2.09 20.68
CA THR A 206 11.58 -2.89 20.04
C THR A 206 11.41 -4.40 20.34
N ASP A 207 10.37 -4.78 21.08
CA ASP A 207 10.06 -6.17 21.42
C ASP A 207 8.87 -6.68 20.56
N ILE A 208 9.16 -7.63 19.66
CA ILE A 208 8.15 -8.24 18.80
C ILE A 208 7.06 -8.96 19.63
N ARG A 209 7.42 -9.56 20.78
CA ARG A 209 6.45 -10.29 21.63
C ARG A 209 5.46 -9.32 22.28
N GLU A 210 5.92 -8.15 22.70
CA GLU A 210 5.07 -7.08 23.22
C GLU A 210 4.15 -6.54 22.13
N ALA A 211 4.68 -6.30 20.93
CA ALA A 211 3.90 -5.80 19.80
C ALA A 211 2.74 -6.73 19.45
N ILE A 212 3.02 -8.03 19.37
CA ILE A 212 2.06 -9.05 18.91
C ILE A 212 1.06 -9.45 19.99
N ARG A 213 1.38 -9.30 21.28
CA ARG A 213 0.50 -9.72 22.38
C ARG A 213 -0.90 -9.13 22.20
N ASP A 214 -1.93 -10.00 22.18
CA ASP A 214 -3.34 -9.64 21.98
C ASP A 214 -3.62 -8.85 20.69
N ALA A 215 -2.75 -8.91 19.68
CA ALA A 215 -2.98 -8.25 18.40
C ALA A 215 -4.09 -8.96 17.62
N ASP A 216 -4.95 -8.16 16.97
CA ASP A 216 -5.97 -8.62 16.02
C ASP A 216 -5.37 -8.79 14.61
N VAL A 217 -4.38 -7.95 14.29
CA VAL A 217 -3.70 -7.92 12.99
C VAL A 217 -2.20 -7.80 13.21
N ILE A 218 -1.44 -8.66 12.53
CA ILE A 218 0.02 -8.62 12.48
C ILE A 218 0.41 -8.29 11.04
N MET A 219 0.93 -7.10 10.80
CA MET A 219 1.39 -6.66 9.50
C MET A 219 2.91 -6.65 9.47
N MET A 220 3.49 -7.61 8.77
CA MET A 220 4.93 -7.65 8.55
C MET A 220 5.30 -6.76 7.37
N LEU A 221 6.41 -6.04 7.50
CA LEU A 221 6.95 -5.19 6.45
C LEU A 221 8.19 -5.81 5.83
N ARG A 222 8.39 -5.54 4.55
CA ARG A 222 9.62 -5.93 3.88
C ARG A 222 10.80 -5.14 4.43
N VAL A 223 11.91 -5.83 4.73
CA VAL A 223 13.18 -5.17 5.03
C VAL A 223 13.79 -4.68 3.72
N GLN A 224 13.96 -3.36 3.59
CA GLN A 224 14.41 -2.70 2.36
C GLN A 224 15.93 -2.53 2.37
N LEU A 225 16.69 -3.61 2.17
CA LEU A 225 18.16 -3.56 2.16
C LEU A 225 18.73 -2.63 1.10
N GLU A 226 18.02 -2.50 -0.03
CA GLU A 226 18.39 -1.61 -1.12
C GLU A 226 18.32 -0.12 -0.77
N ARG A 227 17.67 0.24 0.34
CA ARG A 227 17.56 1.61 0.85
C ARG A 227 18.46 1.89 2.05
N GLN A 228 19.10 0.85 2.58
CA GLN A 228 20.03 0.98 3.68
C GLN A 228 21.46 1.11 3.09
N HIS A 229 22.06 2.29 3.19
CA HIS A 229 23.42 2.57 2.70
C HIS A 229 24.52 1.82 3.47
N GLU A 230 24.22 1.33 4.67
CA GLU A 230 25.06 0.45 5.47
C GLU A 230 24.22 -0.70 6.00
N ALA A 231 24.69 -1.93 5.88
CA ALA A 231 24.01 -3.13 6.38
C ALA A 231 24.01 -3.12 7.91
N SER A 232 23.06 -2.39 8.48
CA SER A 232 22.97 -2.15 9.92
C SER A 232 22.61 -3.39 10.73
N PHE A 233 22.09 -4.45 10.06
CA PHE A 233 21.62 -5.65 10.76
C PHE A 233 21.81 -6.91 9.89
N PRO A 234 22.60 -7.92 10.32
CA PRO A 234 22.71 -9.19 9.62
C PRO A 234 21.33 -9.85 9.46
N ALA A 235 21.05 -10.43 8.31
CA ALA A 235 19.74 -11.02 8.00
C ALA A 235 19.31 -12.10 9.01
N SER A 236 20.28 -12.90 9.50
CA SER A 236 20.04 -13.95 10.49
C SER A 236 19.65 -13.38 11.86
N GLU A 237 20.28 -12.29 12.27
CA GLU A 237 19.96 -11.61 13.53
C GLU A 237 18.61 -10.90 13.41
N TYR A 238 18.32 -10.25 12.26
CA TYR A 238 17.01 -9.65 12.04
C TYR A 238 15.91 -10.70 12.17
N PHE A 239 16.03 -11.85 11.51
CA PHE A 239 15.03 -12.93 11.59
C PHE A 239 14.89 -13.45 13.02
N ARG A 240 15.98 -13.60 13.75
CA ARG A 240 15.97 -14.07 15.15
C ARG A 240 15.17 -13.15 16.07
N PHE A 241 15.28 -11.84 15.91
CA PHE A 241 14.69 -10.86 16.83
C PHE A 241 13.35 -10.27 16.34
N TYR A 242 13.15 -10.19 15.02
CA TYR A 242 11.99 -9.50 14.40
C TYR A 242 11.27 -10.35 13.36
N GLY A 243 11.78 -11.53 13.02
CA GLY A 243 11.11 -12.46 12.11
C GLY A 243 9.90 -13.11 12.77
N LEU A 244 8.76 -13.07 12.10
CA LEU A 244 7.53 -13.71 12.60
C LEU A 244 7.63 -15.22 12.41
N GLN A 245 7.50 -15.98 13.51
CA GLN A 245 7.52 -17.43 13.57
C GLN A 245 6.20 -17.96 14.14
N LEU A 246 5.89 -19.26 13.97
CA LEU A 246 4.62 -19.82 14.42
C LEU A 246 4.38 -19.66 15.93
N GLU A 247 5.41 -19.80 16.75
CA GLU A 247 5.31 -19.62 18.20
C GLU A 247 4.86 -18.22 18.62
N HIS A 248 5.14 -17.21 17.78
CA HIS A 248 4.69 -15.85 18.03
C HIS A 248 3.17 -15.70 17.89
N LEU A 249 2.54 -16.52 17.04
CA LEU A 249 1.10 -16.44 16.80
C LEU A 249 0.26 -16.86 18.02
N ASP A 250 0.86 -17.59 18.97
CA ASP A 250 0.20 -17.96 20.23
C ASP A 250 0.06 -16.77 21.19
N LEU A 251 0.84 -15.71 21.00
CA LEU A 251 0.74 -14.47 21.77
C LEU A 251 -0.35 -13.55 21.26
N ALA A 252 -0.73 -13.67 20.01
CA ALA A 252 -1.79 -12.89 19.39
C ALA A 252 -3.17 -13.48 19.72
N ARG A 253 -4.23 -12.76 19.33
CA ARG A 253 -5.58 -13.30 19.45
C ARG A 253 -5.74 -14.58 18.61
N PRO A 254 -6.55 -15.56 19.04
CA PRO A 254 -6.69 -16.84 18.33
C PRO A 254 -7.11 -16.69 16.86
N ASP A 255 -7.84 -15.62 16.55
CA ASP A 255 -8.35 -15.27 15.22
C ASP A 255 -7.54 -14.15 14.54
N ALA A 256 -6.36 -13.80 15.07
CA ALA A 256 -5.47 -12.81 14.47
C ALA A 256 -5.08 -13.19 13.03
N ILE A 257 -4.98 -12.21 12.17
CA ILE A 257 -4.55 -12.37 10.78
C ILE A 257 -3.13 -11.87 10.56
N VAL A 258 -2.41 -12.53 9.64
CA VAL A 258 -1.06 -12.15 9.23
C VAL A 258 -1.11 -11.54 7.83
N MET A 259 -0.53 -10.36 7.69
CA MET A 259 -0.49 -9.55 6.48
C MET A 259 0.95 -9.22 6.08
N HIS A 260 1.16 -8.98 4.79
CA HIS A 260 2.44 -8.50 4.24
C HIS A 260 2.21 -7.81 2.89
N PRO A 261 2.75 -6.61 2.63
CA PRO A 261 2.51 -5.90 1.37
C PRO A 261 3.23 -6.53 0.16
N GLY A 262 4.10 -7.51 0.41
CA GLY A 262 4.89 -8.22 -0.61
C GLY A 262 5.98 -7.34 -1.28
N PRO A 263 6.99 -7.98 -1.95
CA PRO A 263 7.25 -9.41 -1.93
C PRO A 263 7.71 -9.91 -0.57
N ILE A 264 7.43 -11.18 -0.27
CA ILE A 264 7.90 -11.81 0.97
C ILE A 264 9.33 -12.28 0.78
N ASN A 265 10.20 -12.01 1.75
CA ASN A 265 11.51 -12.67 1.88
C ASN A 265 11.39 -13.73 2.99
N ARG A 266 11.07 -14.96 2.61
CA ARG A 266 10.94 -16.10 3.53
C ARG A 266 12.25 -16.32 4.29
N GLY A 267 12.15 -16.54 5.62
CA GLY A 267 13.31 -16.66 6.49
C GLY A 267 13.99 -15.33 6.83
N ARG A 268 13.34 -14.18 6.56
CA ARG A 268 13.81 -12.85 6.93
C ARG A 268 12.77 -12.06 7.72
N GLU A 269 11.62 -11.72 7.12
CA GLU A 269 10.53 -11.02 7.82
C GLU A 269 9.56 -12.00 8.48
N LEU A 270 9.33 -13.16 7.84
CA LEU A 270 8.48 -14.22 8.36
C LEU A 270 8.98 -15.58 7.88
N SER A 271 8.68 -16.61 8.67
CA SER A 271 9.02 -17.99 8.31
C SER A 271 8.12 -18.49 7.17
N SER A 272 8.55 -19.53 6.47
CA SER A 272 7.73 -20.15 5.41
C SER A 272 6.44 -20.72 5.98
N GLU A 273 6.49 -21.30 7.17
CA GLU A 273 5.34 -21.88 7.86
C GLU A 273 4.27 -20.82 8.16
N VAL A 274 4.67 -19.62 8.59
CA VAL A 274 3.75 -18.51 8.83
C VAL A 274 3.16 -17.98 7.52
N ALA A 275 3.98 -17.87 6.47
CA ALA A 275 3.50 -17.38 5.16
C ALA A 275 2.39 -18.28 4.59
N ASP A 276 2.49 -19.58 4.83
CA ASP A 276 1.56 -20.59 4.29
C ASP A 276 0.50 -21.01 5.33
N PHE A 277 0.48 -20.39 6.52
CA PHE A 277 -0.45 -20.71 7.59
C PHE A 277 -1.85 -20.17 7.30
N GLN A 278 -2.87 -20.84 7.82
CA GLN A 278 -4.29 -20.50 7.60
C GLN A 278 -4.70 -19.08 8.02
N ARG A 279 -3.95 -18.44 8.92
CA ARG A 279 -4.16 -17.03 9.32
C ARG A 279 -3.51 -16.03 8.37
N SER A 280 -2.68 -16.49 7.42
CA SER A 280 -2.08 -15.62 6.41
C SER A 280 -3.12 -15.20 5.38
N VAL A 281 -3.32 -13.90 5.23
CA VAL A 281 -4.25 -13.31 4.26
C VAL A 281 -3.51 -12.54 3.14
N ILE A 282 -2.24 -12.88 2.92
CA ILE A 282 -1.34 -12.17 1.99
C ILE A 282 -1.84 -12.25 0.54
N LEU A 283 -2.36 -13.40 0.12
CA LEU A 283 -2.94 -13.54 -1.22
C LEU A 283 -4.29 -12.82 -1.35
N ASN A 284 -5.07 -12.75 -0.27
CA ASN A 284 -6.30 -11.95 -0.24
C ASN A 284 -6.02 -10.45 -0.39
N GLN A 285 -4.88 -9.95 0.15
CA GLN A 285 -4.44 -8.56 -0.11
C GLN A 285 -4.20 -8.32 -1.61
N VAL A 286 -3.63 -9.29 -2.34
CA VAL A 286 -3.39 -9.17 -3.79
C VAL A 286 -4.73 -9.09 -4.54
N GLU A 287 -5.69 -9.93 -4.20
CA GLU A 287 -7.03 -9.91 -4.79
C GLU A 287 -7.74 -8.59 -4.49
N ASN A 288 -7.79 -8.19 -3.23
CA ASN A 288 -8.40 -6.94 -2.80
C ASN A 288 -7.75 -5.71 -3.45
N GLY A 289 -6.46 -5.82 -3.77
CA GLY A 289 -5.72 -4.78 -4.48
C GLY A 289 -6.33 -4.41 -5.82
N ILE A 290 -6.89 -5.37 -6.56
CA ILE A 290 -7.55 -5.10 -7.84
C ILE A 290 -8.89 -4.38 -7.59
N ALA A 291 -9.73 -4.89 -6.68
CA ALA A 291 -11.03 -4.31 -6.37
C ALA A 291 -10.92 -2.86 -5.84
N VAL A 292 -9.94 -2.62 -4.95
CA VAL A 292 -9.67 -1.26 -4.43
C VAL A 292 -9.22 -0.32 -5.55
N ARG A 293 -8.33 -0.76 -6.45
CA ARG A 293 -7.89 0.07 -7.56
C ARG A 293 -9.00 0.34 -8.58
N MET A 294 -9.93 -0.60 -8.75
CA MET A 294 -11.15 -0.34 -9.52
C MET A 294 -11.98 0.78 -8.87
N ALA A 295 -12.22 0.71 -7.56
CA ALA A 295 -12.96 1.75 -6.82
C ALA A 295 -12.27 3.12 -6.88
N VAL A 296 -10.94 3.14 -6.77
CA VAL A 296 -10.14 4.39 -6.88
C VAL A 296 -10.21 4.99 -8.27
N LEU A 297 -10.04 4.17 -9.32
CA LEU A 297 -10.14 4.64 -10.72
C LEU A 297 -11.54 5.19 -11.01
N GLU A 298 -12.58 4.47 -10.61
CA GLU A 298 -13.97 4.96 -10.79
C GLU A 298 -14.22 6.27 -10.03
N ARG A 299 -13.76 6.41 -8.79
CA ARG A 299 -13.90 7.66 -8.02
C ARG A 299 -13.20 8.85 -8.68
N VAL A 300 -12.07 8.62 -9.33
CA VAL A 300 -11.21 9.69 -9.88
C VAL A 300 -11.66 10.11 -11.28
N ILE A 301 -12.16 9.20 -12.10
CA ILE A 301 -12.42 9.45 -13.54
C ILE A 301 -13.74 8.89 -14.05
N GLY A 302 -14.56 8.27 -13.18
CA GLY A 302 -15.86 7.70 -13.50
C GLY A 302 -17.00 8.70 -13.61
#